data_3cf06518207ac061b215a0f10432d0fe
#
_entry.id   3cf06518207ac061b215a0f10432d0fe
#
_cell.length_a   1.000
_cell.length_b   1.000
_cell.length_c   1.000
_cell.angle_alpha   90.00
_cell.angle_beta   90.00
_cell.angle_gamma   90.00
#
_symmetry.space_group_name_H-M   'P 1'
#
loop_
_entity.id
_entity.type
_entity.pdbx_description
1 polymer ?
#
loop_
_entity_poly.entity_id
_entity_poly.type
_entity_poly.pdbx_seq_one_letter_code
_entity_poly.pdbx_strand_id
1 'polypeptide(L)'
;MNFTDSGNNIIITTTLCTRAAIEGGLDYDTAYQLSDYFIQSSERLTSADRLTDLLGKVSYTFAEKVAQSKTPVSTDGRMQKAIRYIQQNVNQPLTVGDVADYVGFSKSYFSAYFKKTLGFSVSAFILRCKLEEGRELLQYTDKSISTISKFLCFSSQNHFHTAFKKQFGMTPSEYRKSTCNT
;
A
#
# COMPACT_ATOMS: atom_id res chain seq x y z
N MET A 1 -9.54 12.50 -27.17
CA MET A 1 -8.97 11.78 -26.02
C MET A 1 -9.23 10.30 -26.28
N ASN A 2 -8.19 9.47 -26.44
CA ASN A 2 -8.36 8.07 -26.82
C ASN A 2 -8.82 7.26 -25.62
N PHE A 3 -9.61 6.21 -25.83
CA PHE A 3 -10.16 5.32 -24.79
C PHE A 3 -9.07 4.77 -23.84
N THR A 4 -7.93 4.38 -24.37
CA THR A 4 -6.74 3.90 -23.63
C THR A 4 -6.17 4.97 -22.71
N ASP A 5 -6.14 6.24 -23.12
CA ASP A 5 -5.66 7.35 -22.29
C ASP A 5 -6.58 7.61 -21.10
N SER A 6 -7.89 7.44 -21.28
CA SER A 6 -8.88 7.63 -20.21
C SER A 6 -8.79 6.54 -19.13
N GLY A 7 -8.55 5.29 -19.52
CA GLY A 7 -8.33 4.17 -18.57
C GLY A 7 -7.05 4.36 -17.75
N ASN A 8 -5.95 4.72 -18.40
CA ASN A 8 -4.68 5.01 -17.73
C ASN A 8 -4.81 6.19 -16.75
N ASN A 9 -5.56 7.23 -17.12
CA ASN A 9 -5.81 8.38 -16.24
C ASN A 9 -6.58 8.01 -14.98
N ILE A 10 -7.51 7.04 -15.03
CA ILE A 10 -8.20 6.55 -13.83
C ILE A 10 -7.23 5.86 -12.89
N ILE A 11 -6.35 4.99 -13.39
CA ILE A 11 -5.36 4.29 -12.56
C ILE A 11 -4.42 5.30 -11.89
N ILE A 12 -3.90 6.26 -12.64
CA ILE A 12 -3.02 7.31 -12.12
C ILE A 12 -3.75 8.14 -11.06
N THR A 13 -4.96 8.63 -11.37
CA THR A 13 -5.73 9.47 -10.43
C THR A 13 -6.09 8.69 -9.18
N THR A 14 -6.53 7.43 -9.32
CA THR A 14 -6.86 6.56 -8.18
C THR A 14 -5.64 6.35 -7.28
N THR A 15 -4.47 6.09 -7.86
CA THR A 15 -3.23 5.92 -7.11
C THR A 15 -2.84 7.18 -6.33
N LEU A 16 -2.93 8.35 -6.99
CA LEU A 16 -2.64 9.63 -6.34
C LEU A 16 -3.66 9.95 -5.23
N CYS A 17 -4.96 9.72 -5.48
CA CYS A 17 -6.01 9.92 -4.49
C CYS A 17 -5.86 8.97 -3.29
N THR A 18 -5.48 7.71 -3.52
CA THR A 18 -5.22 6.74 -2.46
C THR A 18 -4.10 7.23 -1.52
N ARG A 19 -2.98 7.68 -2.09
CA ARG A 19 -1.87 8.23 -1.31
C ARG A 19 -2.28 9.49 -0.55
N ALA A 20 -2.91 10.44 -1.22
CA ALA A 20 -3.37 11.69 -0.60
C ALA A 20 -4.41 11.43 0.51
N ALA A 21 -5.31 10.46 0.32
CA ALA A 21 -6.31 10.10 1.30
C ALA A 21 -5.68 9.47 2.56
N ILE A 22 -4.69 8.60 2.40
CA ILE A 22 -3.92 8.03 3.51
C ILE A 22 -3.17 9.13 4.27
N GLU A 23 -2.53 10.05 3.55
CA GLU A 23 -1.88 11.22 4.15
C GLU A 23 -2.90 12.14 4.86
N GLY A 24 -4.13 12.21 4.33
CA GLY A 24 -5.25 12.96 4.91
C GLY A 24 -5.92 12.29 6.11
N GLY A 25 -5.48 11.06 6.47
CA GLY A 25 -5.94 10.33 7.65
C GLY A 25 -6.95 9.21 7.39
N LEU A 26 -7.22 8.89 6.13
CA LEU A 26 -8.02 7.71 5.80
C LEU A 26 -7.22 6.43 6.13
N ASP A 27 -7.87 5.44 6.73
CA ASP A 27 -7.21 4.17 7.01
C ASP A 27 -6.82 3.42 5.72
N TYR A 28 -5.74 2.65 5.82
CA TYR A 28 -5.14 1.96 4.67
C TYR A 28 -6.10 0.98 4.00
N ASP A 29 -6.84 0.20 4.78
CA ASP A 29 -7.73 -0.84 4.23
C ASP A 29 -8.88 -0.19 3.45
N THR A 30 -9.48 0.86 3.98
CA THR A 30 -10.51 1.64 3.28
C THR A 30 -9.94 2.31 2.02
N ALA A 31 -8.73 2.89 2.10
CA ALA A 31 -8.12 3.55 0.96
C ALA A 31 -7.82 2.57 -0.18
N TYR A 32 -7.28 1.38 0.13
CA TYR A 32 -6.98 0.38 -0.89
C TYR A 32 -8.23 -0.33 -1.41
N GLN A 33 -9.25 -0.59 -0.58
CA GLN A 33 -10.53 -1.11 -1.06
C GLN A 33 -11.21 -0.16 -2.05
N LEU A 34 -11.15 1.15 -1.80
CA LEU A 34 -11.63 2.15 -2.75
C LEU A 34 -10.81 2.14 -4.04
N SER A 35 -9.49 2.03 -3.93
CA SER A 35 -8.60 1.92 -5.09
C SER A 35 -8.97 0.73 -5.96
N ASP A 36 -9.08 -0.45 -5.37
CA ASP A 36 -9.44 -1.69 -6.06
C ASP A 36 -10.82 -1.58 -6.72
N TYR A 37 -11.79 -1.00 -6.00
CA TYR A 37 -13.13 -0.77 -6.54
C TYR A 37 -13.10 0.12 -7.80
N PHE A 38 -12.37 1.23 -7.79
CA PHE A 38 -12.33 2.15 -8.92
C PHE A 38 -11.55 1.58 -10.11
N ILE A 39 -10.44 0.87 -9.86
CA ILE A 39 -9.67 0.20 -10.91
C ILE A 39 -10.52 -0.88 -11.59
N GLN A 40 -11.14 -1.78 -10.82
CA GLN A 40 -12.02 -2.82 -11.37
C GLN A 40 -13.25 -2.24 -12.07
N SER A 41 -13.78 -1.12 -11.58
CA SER A 41 -14.89 -0.43 -12.23
C SER A 41 -14.49 0.14 -13.58
N SER A 42 -13.26 0.64 -13.71
CA SER A 42 -12.74 1.19 -14.98
C SER A 42 -12.59 0.11 -16.06
N GLU A 43 -12.16 -1.10 -15.67
CA GLU A 43 -11.98 -2.23 -16.59
C GLU A 43 -13.30 -2.70 -17.23
N ARG A 44 -14.43 -2.45 -16.57
CA ARG A 44 -15.77 -2.84 -17.05
C ARG A 44 -16.42 -1.81 -17.97
N LEU A 45 -15.82 -0.62 -18.09
CA LEU A 45 -16.40 0.47 -18.87
C LEU A 45 -15.78 0.49 -20.29
N THR A 46 -16.66 0.59 -21.29
CA THR A 46 -16.29 0.63 -22.71
C THR A 46 -16.53 1.98 -23.37
N SER A 47 -16.99 2.99 -22.61
CA SER A 47 -17.33 4.32 -23.10
C SER A 47 -16.44 5.39 -22.47
N ALA A 48 -15.86 6.28 -23.26
CA ALA A 48 -15.01 7.38 -22.80
C ALA A 48 -15.75 8.36 -21.88
N ASP A 49 -17.05 8.62 -22.14
CA ASP A 49 -17.86 9.50 -21.30
C ASP A 49 -18.05 8.90 -19.90
N ARG A 50 -18.32 7.59 -19.81
CA ARG A 50 -18.47 6.90 -18.51
C ARG A 50 -17.13 6.84 -17.75
N LEU A 51 -16.01 6.73 -18.46
CA LEU A 51 -14.68 6.80 -17.83
C LEU A 51 -14.41 8.20 -17.27
N THR A 52 -14.84 9.26 -17.97
CA THR A 52 -14.72 10.64 -17.49
C THR A 52 -15.58 10.89 -16.24
N ASP A 53 -16.81 10.38 -16.23
CA ASP A 53 -17.69 10.42 -15.05
C ASP A 53 -17.08 9.67 -13.85
N LEU A 54 -16.49 8.50 -14.11
CA LEU A 54 -15.82 7.72 -13.06
C LEU A 54 -14.62 8.48 -12.50
N LEU A 55 -13.84 9.15 -13.34
CA LEU A 55 -12.69 9.96 -12.92
C LEU A 55 -13.08 11.06 -11.93
N GLY A 56 -14.17 11.76 -12.21
CA GLY A 56 -14.74 12.75 -11.28
C GLY A 56 -15.15 12.14 -9.95
N LYS A 57 -15.77 10.95 -9.99
CA LYS A 57 -16.18 10.22 -8.77
C LYS A 57 -15.00 9.76 -7.92
N VAL A 58 -13.87 9.37 -8.52
CA VAL A 58 -12.66 8.98 -7.78
C VAL A 58 -12.27 10.08 -6.78
N SER A 59 -11.97 11.27 -7.27
CA SER A 59 -11.50 12.38 -6.44
C SER A 59 -12.53 12.77 -5.37
N TYR A 60 -13.80 12.85 -5.76
CA TYR A 60 -14.89 13.21 -4.83
C TYR A 60 -15.04 12.17 -3.71
N THR A 61 -15.07 10.87 -4.05
CA THR A 61 -15.27 9.79 -3.06
C THR A 61 -14.10 9.72 -2.07
N PHE A 62 -12.86 9.85 -2.54
CA PHE A 62 -11.71 9.88 -1.64
C PHE A 62 -11.75 11.10 -0.71
N ALA A 63 -12.08 12.29 -1.24
CA ALA A 63 -12.20 13.51 -0.44
C ALA A 63 -13.33 13.40 0.60
N GLU A 64 -14.48 12.86 0.23
CA GLU A 64 -15.60 12.61 1.13
C GLU A 64 -15.22 11.64 2.26
N LYS A 65 -14.55 10.52 1.92
CA LYS A 65 -14.09 9.54 2.91
C LYS A 65 -13.05 10.12 3.87
N VAL A 66 -12.13 10.94 3.39
CA VAL A 66 -11.20 11.70 4.24
C VAL A 66 -11.95 12.69 5.14
N ALA A 67 -12.96 13.40 4.63
CA ALA A 67 -13.75 14.30 5.43
C ALA A 67 -14.55 13.58 6.52
N GLN A 68 -15.12 12.41 6.21
CA GLN A 68 -15.82 11.55 7.17
C GLN A 68 -14.89 10.91 8.20
N SER A 69 -13.64 10.59 7.83
CA SER A 69 -12.63 10.05 8.74
C SER A 69 -12.07 11.11 9.70
N LYS A 70 -12.31 12.37 9.43
CA LYS A 70 -11.93 13.53 10.29
C LYS A 70 -12.79 13.72 11.54
N THR A 71 -13.59 12.74 11.97
CA THR A 71 -13.92 12.65 13.40
C THR A 71 -12.60 12.44 14.16
N PRO A 72 -12.33 13.16 15.28
CA PRO A 72 -10.96 13.37 15.73
C PRO A 72 -10.34 12.11 16.36
N VAL A 73 -9.90 11.17 15.53
CA VAL A 73 -8.71 10.43 15.87
C VAL A 73 -7.57 11.30 15.34
N SER A 74 -7.13 12.26 16.16
CA SER A 74 -5.87 12.95 15.91
C SER A 74 -4.82 11.85 15.83
N THR A 75 -4.50 11.43 14.62
CA THR A 75 -3.34 10.57 14.39
C THR A 75 -2.17 11.43 14.85
N ASP A 76 -1.72 11.21 16.08
CA ASP A 76 -0.60 11.93 16.68
C ASP A 76 0.49 12.01 15.61
N GLY A 77 1.09 13.16 15.38
CA GLY A 77 2.15 13.33 14.38
C GLY A 77 3.28 12.30 14.52
N ARG A 78 3.38 11.64 15.68
CA ARG A 78 4.24 10.48 15.96
C ARG A 78 3.80 9.21 15.22
N MET A 79 2.49 8.96 15.08
CA MET A 79 2.00 7.83 14.30
C MET A 79 2.35 8.00 12.81
N GLN A 80 2.15 9.19 12.26
CA GLN A 80 2.55 9.50 10.87
C GLN A 80 4.06 9.37 10.67
N LYS A 81 4.87 9.83 11.65
CA LYS A 81 6.32 9.63 11.64
C LYS A 81 6.69 8.15 11.65
N ALA A 82 6.02 7.33 12.47
CA ALA A 82 6.25 5.89 12.53
C ALA A 82 5.95 5.21 11.18
N ILE A 83 4.80 5.51 10.57
CA ILE A 83 4.40 4.98 9.27
C ILE A 83 5.45 5.34 8.20
N ARG A 84 5.82 6.61 8.11
CA ARG A 84 6.83 7.09 7.16
C ARG A 84 8.19 6.43 7.39
N TYR A 85 8.60 6.31 8.65
CA TYR A 85 9.86 5.63 9.01
C TYR A 85 9.87 4.18 8.55
N ILE A 86 8.77 3.44 8.76
CA ILE A 86 8.65 2.05 8.29
C ILE A 86 8.78 1.99 6.77
N GLN A 87 8.05 2.83 6.03
CA GLN A 87 8.05 2.83 4.57
C GLN A 87 9.43 3.16 3.97
N GLN A 88 10.18 4.04 4.61
CA GLN A 88 11.52 4.44 4.17
C GLN A 88 12.62 3.42 4.50
N ASN A 89 12.36 2.49 5.43
CA ASN A 89 13.36 1.55 5.96
C ASN A 89 13.00 0.07 5.71
N VAL A 90 12.19 -0.22 4.69
CA VAL A 90 11.78 -1.60 4.36
C VAL A 90 12.93 -2.51 3.95
N ASN A 91 14.03 -1.94 3.49
CA ASN A 91 15.27 -2.64 3.10
C ASN A 91 16.25 -2.86 4.26
N GLN A 92 15.81 -2.59 5.50
CA GLN A 92 16.62 -2.80 6.70
C GLN A 92 15.97 -3.83 7.62
N PRO A 93 16.73 -4.45 8.55
CA PRO A 93 16.19 -5.33 9.57
C PRO A 93 15.44 -4.50 10.62
N LEU A 94 14.20 -4.11 10.29
CA LEU A 94 13.36 -3.25 11.10
C LEU A 94 12.53 -4.07 12.07
N THR A 95 12.60 -3.73 13.36
CA THR A 95 11.80 -4.31 14.43
C THR A 95 10.75 -3.32 14.96
N VAL A 96 9.78 -3.83 15.71
CA VAL A 96 8.81 -2.97 16.42
C VAL A 96 9.48 -2.06 17.46
N GLY A 97 10.59 -2.53 18.05
CA GLY A 97 11.40 -1.75 18.99
C GLY A 97 11.99 -0.52 18.31
N ASP A 98 12.66 -0.72 17.15
CA ASP A 98 13.31 0.37 16.41
C ASP A 98 12.30 1.47 16.05
N VAL A 99 11.10 1.09 15.63
CA VAL A 99 10.05 2.07 15.30
C VAL A 99 9.54 2.78 16.56
N ALA A 100 9.33 2.06 17.64
CA ALA A 100 8.88 2.64 18.92
C ALA A 100 9.90 3.65 19.45
N ASP A 101 11.18 3.29 19.46
CA ASP A 101 12.29 4.15 19.90
C ASP A 101 12.38 5.40 19.03
N TYR A 102 12.24 5.25 17.71
CA TYR A 102 12.25 6.39 16.76
C TYR A 102 11.17 7.43 17.06
N VAL A 103 9.98 7.00 17.51
CA VAL A 103 8.87 7.92 17.83
C VAL A 103 8.79 8.28 19.31
N GLY A 104 9.73 7.79 20.14
CA GLY A 104 9.82 8.10 21.56
C GLY A 104 8.74 7.42 22.41
N PHE A 105 8.35 6.17 22.06
CA PHE A 105 7.43 5.35 22.83
C PHE A 105 8.09 4.08 23.33
N SER A 106 7.59 3.52 24.44
CA SER A 106 7.92 2.14 24.78
C SER A 106 7.32 1.18 23.77
N LYS A 107 8.01 0.07 23.49
CA LYS A 107 7.55 -0.97 22.54
C LYS A 107 6.14 -1.46 22.84
N SER A 108 5.82 -1.67 24.12
CA SER A 108 4.50 -2.17 24.54
C SER A 108 3.40 -1.14 24.28
N TYR A 109 3.63 0.11 24.65
CA TYR A 109 2.69 1.20 24.41
C TYR A 109 2.47 1.41 22.92
N PHE A 110 3.55 1.50 22.14
CA PHE A 110 3.49 1.71 20.69
C PHE A 110 2.71 0.58 20.00
N SER A 111 2.96 -0.68 20.35
CA SER A 111 2.26 -1.82 19.77
C SER A 111 0.75 -1.77 20.01
N ALA A 112 0.34 -1.44 21.25
CA ALA A 112 -1.07 -1.31 21.61
C ALA A 112 -1.72 -0.11 20.91
N TYR A 113 -1.04 1.04 20.92
CA TYR A 113 -1.50 2.27 20.32
C TYR A 113 -1.65 2.12 18.78
N PHE A 114 -0.64 1.56 18.12
CA PHE A 114 -0.66 1.31 16.67
C PHE A 114 -1.83 0.38 16.28
N LYS A 115 -1.98 -0.74 17.01
CA LYS A 115 -3.08 -1.68 16.76
C LYS A 115 -4.46 -1.06 17.01
N LYS A 116 -4.59 -0.24 18.07
CA LYS A 116 -5.84 0.47 18.37
C LYS A 116 -6.20 1.48 17.27
N THR A 117 -5.19 2.18 16.73
CA THR A 117 -5.39 3.26 15.75
C THR A 117 -5.61 2.73 14.33
N LEU A 118 -4.86 1.69 13.92
CA LEU A 118 -4.84 1.20 12.54
C LEU A 118 -5.51 -0.16 12.35
N GLY A 119 -5.95 -0.83 13.43
CA GLY A 119 -6.65 -2.11 13.37
C GLY A 119 -5.75 -3.36 13.24
N PHE A 120 -4.47 -3.19 12.93
CA PHE A 120 -3.50 -4.29 12.74
C PHE A 120 -2.19 -4.06 13.48
N SER A 121 -1.37 -5.10 13.61
CA SER A 121 -0.10 -5.00 14.35
C SER A 121 0.99 -4.28 13.54
N VAL A 122 1.94 -3.64 14.24
CA VAL A 122 3.13 -3.01 13.62
C VAL A 122 3.91 -4.02 12.77
N SER A 123 4.09 -5.25 13.25
CA SER A 123 4.81 -6.29 12.51
C SER A 123 4.09 -6.68 11.20
N ALA A 124 2.76 -6.73 11.22
CA ALA A 124 1.97 -6.98 10.01
C ALA A 124 2.13 -5.83 9.01
N PHE A 125 2.16 -4.59 9.49
CA PHE A 125 2.38 -3.43 8.64
C PHE A 125 3.79 -3.40 8.03
N ILE A 126 4.82 -3.66 8.82
CA ILE A 126 6.21 -3.79 8.32
C ILE A 126 6.29 -4.85 7.22
N LEU A 127 5.71 -6.04 7.48
CA LEU A 127 5.69 -7.12 6.50
C LEU A 127 4.98 -6.71 5.21
N ARG A 128 3.82 -6.06 5.31
CA ARG A 128 3.06 -5.56 4.16
C ARG A 128 3.89 -4.56 3.33
N CYS A 129 4.53 -3.58 3.98
CA CYS A 129 5.39 -2.61 3.28
C CYS A 129 6.55 -3.30 2.55
N LYS A 130 7.19 -4.31 3.17
CA LYS A 130 8.23 -5.11 2.52
C LYS A 130 7.72 -5.90 1.31
N LEU A 131 6.52 -6.44 1.39
CA LEU A 131 5.93 -7.22 0.30
C LEU A 131 5.50 -6.31 -0.87
N GLU A 132 4.99 -5.11 -0.61
CA GLU A 132 4.68 -4.13 -1.65
C GLU A 132 5.94 -3.67 -2.38
N GLU A 133 7.01 -3.34 -1.65
CA GLU A 133 8.31 -3.04 -2.26
C GLU A 133 8.83 -4.23 -3.08
N GLY A 134 8.67 -5.44 -2.57
CA GLY A 134 9.01 -6.67 -3.28
C GLY A 134 8.23 -6.83 -4.58
N ARG A 135 6.97 -6.46 -4.59
CA ARG A 135 6.11 -6.46 -5.78
C ARG A 135 6.63 -5.47 -6.84
N GLU A 136 6.96 -4.27 -6.44
CA GLU A 136 7.53 -3.26 -7.34
C GLU A 136 8.89 -3.70 -7.92
N LEU A 137 9.77 -4.24 -7.07
CA LEU A 137 11.06 -4.77 -7.53
C LEU A 137 10.92 -5.96 -8.51
N LEU A 138 9.90 -6.80 -8.33
CA LEU A 138 9.61 -7.90 -9.25
C LEU A 138 9.11 -7.38 -10.61
N GLN A 139 8.34 -6.31 -10.61
CA GLN A 139 7.74 -5.72 -11.81
C GLN A 139 8.72 -4.88 -12.61
N TYR A 140 9.54 -4.08 -11.93
CA TYR A 140 10.36 -3.05 -12.58
C TYR A 140 11.85 -3.37 -12.63
N THR A 141 12.29 -4.54 -12.16
CA THR A 141 13.71 -4.93 -12.18
C THR A 141 13.91 -6.39 -12.54
N ASP A 142 15.08 -6.70 -13.11
CA ASP A 142 15.51 -8.07 -13.42
C ASP A 142 16.21 -8.77 -12.23
N LYS A 143 16.17 -8.18 -11.04
CA LYS A 143 16.81 -8.75 -9.84
C LYS A 143 16.22 -10.13 -9.55
N SER A 144 17.08 -11.09 -9.19
CA SER A 144 16.60 -12.43 -8.80
C SER A 144 15.72 -12.37 -7.56
N ILE A 145 14.78 -13.30 -7.43
CA ILE A 145 13.88 -13.41 -6.25
C ILE A 145 14.72 -13.54 -4.96
N SER A 146 15.84 -14.26 -5.04
CA SER A 146 16.78 -14.39 -3.93
C SER A 146 17.40 -13.03 -3.55
N THR A 147 17.79 -12.23 -4.53
CA THR A 147 18.34 -10.89 -4.30
C THR A 147 17.29 -9.96 -3.68
N ILE A 148 16.05 -9.98 -4.18
CA ILE A 148 14.94 -9.19 -3.63
C ILE A 148 14.64 -9.60 -2.18
N SER A 149 14.56 -10.90 -1.91
CA SER A 149 14.33 -11.44 -0.56
C SER A 149 15.40 -10.97 0.44
N LYS A 150 16.67 -11.00 0.05
CA LYS A 150 17.80 -10.51 0.87
C LYS A 150 17.75 -8.99 1.05
N PHE A 151 17.49 -8.25 -0.02
CA PHE A 151 17.37 -6.79 0.02
C PHE A 151 16.30 -6.32 0.99
N LEU A 152 15.16 -7.02 1.04
CA LEU A 152 14.05 -6.74 1.95
C LEU A 152 14.22 -7.37 3.34
N CYS A 153 15.40 -7.92 3.63
CA CYS A 153 15.74 -8.52 4.93
C CYS A 153 14.75 -9.62 5.38
N PHE A 154 14.29 -10.45 4.45
CA PHE A 154 13.61 -11.69 4.82
C PHE A 154 14.62 -12.73 5.32
N SER A 155 14.22 -13.52 6.31
CA SER A 155 15.08 -14.57 6.90
C SER A 155 15.48 -15.66 5.89
N SER A 156 14.68 -15.86 4.85
CA SER A 156 14.96 -16.77 3.75
C SER A 156 14.12 -16.43 2.52
N GLN A 157 14.55 -16.91 1.35
CA GLN A 157 13.76 -16.83 0.12
C GLN A 157 12.39 -17.53 0.26
N ASN A 158 12.35 -18.66 0.98
CA ASN A 158 11.10 -19.37 1.25
C ASN A 158 10.14 -18.57 2.10
N HIS A 159 10.64 -17.83 3.07
CA HIS A 159 9.80 -16.94 3.88
C HIS A 159 9.19 -15.83 3.01
N PHE A 160 9.99 -15.18 2.16
CA PHE A 160 9.47 -14.19 1.20
C PHE A 160 8.43 -14.82 0.26
N HIS A 161 8.72 -15.97 -0.34
CA HIS A 161 7.83 -16.68 -1.26
C HIS A 161 6.46 -16.96 -0.62
N THR A 162 6.46 -17.54 0.60
CA THR A 162 5.23 -17.89 1.32
C THR A 162 4.43 -16.67 1.72
N ALA A 163 5.10 -15.62 2.23
CA ALA A 163 4.47 -14.37 2.62
C ALA A 163 3.87 -13.65 1.40
N PHE A 164 4.62 -13.60 0.29
CA PHE A 164 4.17 -12.98 -0.95
C PHE A 164 2.94 -13.69 -1.53
N LYS A 165 2.98 -15.03 -1.63
CA LYS A 165 1.83 -15.81 -2.10
C LYS A 165 0.60 -15.62 -1.22
N LYS A 166 0.78 -15.54 0.11
CA LYS A 166 -0.31 -15.29 1.04
C LYS A 166 -0.94 -13.90 0.83
N GLN A 167 -0.13 -12.89 0.54
CA GLN A 167 -0.58 -11.50 0.37
C GLN A 167 -1.23 -11.26 -1.00
N PHE A 168 -0.65 -11.81 -2.08
CA PHE A 168 -1.05 -11.48 -3.46
C PHE A 168 -1.72 -12.63 -4.20
N GLY A 169 -1.92 -13.80 -3.57
CA GLY A 169 -2.57 -14.97 -4.17
C GLY A 169 -1.70 -15.78 -5.13
N MET A 170 -0.56 -15.25 -5.54
CA MET A 170 0.37 -15.88 -6.48
C MET A 170 1.82 -15.81 -5.99
N THR A 171 2.67 -16.68 -6.52
CA THR A 171 4.10 -16.69 -6.16
C THR A 171 4.85 -15.53 -6.81
N PRO A 172 6.02 -15.11 -6.27
CA PRO A 172 6.85 -14.08 -6.90
C PRO A 172 7.22 -14.39 -8.36
N SER A 173 7.45 -15.68 -8.67
CA SER A 173 7.79 -16.12 -10.04
C SER A 173 6.59 -16.00 -10.99
N GLU A 174 5.40 -16.37 -10.55
CA GLU A 174 4.16 -16.21 -11.32
C GLU A 174 3.84 -14.74 -11.54
N TYR A 175 4.00 -13.92 -10.50
CA TYR A 175 3.78 -12.46 -10.59
C TYR A 175 4.71 -11.83 -11.63
N ARG A 176 6.01 -12.12 -11.59
CA ARG A 176 6.97 -11.61 -12.58
C ARG A 176 6.61 -12.01 -14.00
N LYS A 177 6.22 -13.26 -14.22
CA LYS A 177 5.82 -13.72 -15.56
C LYS A 177 4.57 -13.01 -16.06
N SER A 178 3.61 -12.74 -15.19
CA SER A 178 2.38 -12.03 -15.58
C SER A 178 2.61 -10.57 -15.94
N THR A 179 3.63 -9.92 -15.35
CA THR A 179 3.96 -8.51 -15.62
C THR A 179 4.95 -8.32 -16.79
N CYS A 180 5.75 -9.34 -17.14
CA CYS A 180 6.67 -9.29 -18.29
C CYS A 180 6.01 -9.60 -19.65
N ASN A 181 4.74 -10.02 -19.67
CA ASN A 181 4.02 -10.36 -20.92
C ASN A 181 3.10 -9.24 -21.41
N THR A 182 3.25 -8.02 -20.90
CA THR A 182 2.54 -6.82 -21.33
C THR A 182 3.50 -5.79 -21.89
#